data_8c7d12dc7a3c866e809aaa5d44b54576
#
_entry.id   8c7d12dc7a3c866e809aaa5d44b54576
#
_cell.length_a   1.000
_cell.length_b   1.000
_cell.length_c   1.000
_cell.angle_alpha   90.00
_cell.angle_beta   90.00
_cell.angle_gamma   90.00
#
_symmetry.space_group_name_H-M   'P 1'
#
loop_
_entity.id
_entity.type
_entity.pdbx_description
1 polymer ?
#
loop_
_entity_poly.entity_id
_entity_poly.type
_entity_poly.pdbx_seq_one_letter_code
_entity_poly.pdbx_strand_id
1 'polypeptide(L)'
;MNAFGLLFLAAVACTAALRFWLGARHLAHVGAKRAAVPAEFTGQITLDAHQRAADYTCAKTRLALLSAAFEIVLLLVFTFGGGLQWLSDVAASLLPAGIPLGLGLILLVGLVMTLTELPFSLYSTFRVEARFGFNKMTPALFWKDFFKGLALGAALGLPLIAAILWLMEKSGTLWWLYAWLTWMGFNVLLLAIYPVWIAPLFNKFKPMDNAALKERIDQLLARCGFTVKGLVVMDGSLRSSHGNAYFTGFGKSKRIVFFDTLLERLSPPEVEAVLAHELGHFKRKHVVKRIALTFAASFFFLWLLGYLLDQPWFYQGLGVATASPAMALILFMMVIPNFTFLLQPLSAMYSRQHEFEADEYAAQNASAGDLISALVKLYKDNASTLTPDPLHSMFYDSHPPALTRIGRLQGQAG
;
A
#
# COMPACT_ATOMS: atom_id res chain seq x y z
N MET A 1 -32.81 7.83 -10.84
CA MET A 1 -31.56 7.07 -11.06
C MET A 1 -31.48 6.79 -12.55
N ASN A 2 -30.33 7.07 -13.18
CA ASN A 2 -30.11 6.85 -14.61
C ASN A 2 -29.33 5.53 -14.86
N ALA A 3 -29.05 5.20 -16.14
CA ALA A 3 -28.32 3.98 -16.52
C ALA A 3 -26.92 3.88 -15.87
N PHE A 4 -26.21 4.99 -15.71
CA PHE A 4 -24.91 5.01 -15.06
C PHE A 4 -25.01 4.68 -13.56
N GLY A 5 -26.01 5.22 -12.87
CA GLY A 5 -26.25 4.88 -11.45
C GLY A 5 -26.56 3.40 -11.25
N LEU A 6 -27.32 2.77 -12.17
CA LEU A 6 -27.57 1.32 -12.14
C LEU A 6 -26.27 0.52 -12.39
N LEU A 7 -25.46 0.94 -13.37
CA LEU A 7 -24.17 0.31 -13.65
C LEU A 7 -23.21 0.42 -12.45
N PHE A 8 -23.17 1.58 -11.79
CA PHE A 8 -22.37 1.78 -10.61
C PHE A 8 -22.84 0.89 -9.44
N LEU A 9 -24.14 0.83 -9.17
CA LEU A 9 -24.67 -0.08 -8.14
C LEU A 9 -24.35 -1.55 -8.45
N ALA A 10 -24.43 -1.97 -9.70
CA ALA A 10 -24.03 -3.31 -10.10
C ALA A 10 -22.53 -3.56 -9.87
N ALA A 11 -21.68 -2.58 -10.18
CA ALA A 11 -20.23 -2.67 -9.91
C ALA A 11 -19.93 -2.75 -8.39
N VAL A 12 -20.60 -1.93 -7.57
CA VAL A 12 -20.48 -1.98 -6.10
C VAL A 12 -20.93 -3.33 -5.56
N ALA A 13 -22.10 -3.84 -6.02
CA ALA A 13 -22.62 -5.13 -5.59
C ALA A 13 -21.69 -6.30 -5.99
N CYS A 14 -21.16 -6.28 -7.21
CA CYS A 14 -20.19 -7.27 -7.68
C CYS A 14 -18.89 -7.23 -6.86
N THR A 15 -18.35 -6.05 -6.66
CA THR A 15 -17.13 -5.86 -5.83
C THR A 15 -17.35 -6.32 -4.40
N ALA A 16 -18.49 -5.95 -3.79
CA ALA A 16 -18.88 -6.39 -2.45
C ALA A 16 -18.97 -7.93 -2.36
N ALA A 17 -19.73 -8.54 -3.28
CA ALA A 17 -19.92 -9.99 -3.31
C ALA A 17 -18.58 -10.73 -3.43
N LEU A 18 -17.68 -10.27 -4.31
CA LEU A 18 -16.36 -10.87 -4.47
C LEU A 18 -15.47 -10.66 -3.24
N ARG A 19 -15.43 -9.47 -2.65
CA ARG A 19 -14.64 -9.18 -1.43
C ARG A 19 -15.08 -10.07 -0.27
N PHE A 20 -16.39 -10.16 -0.02
CA PHE A 20 -16.92 -11.00 1.05
C PHE A 20 -16.74 -12.50 0.79
N TRP A 21 -16.96 -12.93 -0.43
CA TRP A 21 -16.74 -14.33 -0.82
C TRP A 21 -15.29 -14.75 -0.68
N LEU A 22 -14.34 -13.96 -1.23
CA LEU A 22 -12.91 -14.22 -1.12
C LEU A 22 -12.45 -14.22 0.35
N GLY A 23 -12.92 -13.26 1.15
CA GLY A 23 -12.59 -13.19 2.57
C GLY A 23 -13.14 -14.36 3.36
N ALA A 24 -14.41 -14.74 3.15
CA ALA A 24 -15.02 -15.91 3.81
C ALA A 24 -14.30 -17.21 3.43
N ARG A 25 -13.96 -17.38 2.14
CA ARG A 25 -13.19 -18.49 1.62
C ARG A 25 -11.79 -18.56 2.27
N HIS A 26 -11.12 -17.41 2.39
CA HIS A 26 -9.80 -17.31 3.03
C HIS A 26 -9.85 -17.71 4.50
N LEU A 27 -10.84 -17.21 5.26
CA LEU A 27 -11.06 -17.58 6.65
C LEU A 27 -11.28 -19.10 6.82
N ALA A 28 -12.12 -19.68 5.97
CA ALA A 28 -12.40 -21.12 6.00
C ALA A 28 -11.15 -21.95 5.67
N HIS A 29 -10.40 -21.55 4.63
CA HIS A 29 -9.21 -22.26 4.18
C HIS A 29 -8.09 -22.24 5.23
N VAL A 30 -7.76 -21.05 5.75
CA VAL A 30 -6.72 -20.87 6.78
C VAL A 30 -7.15 -21.61 8.07
N GLY A 31 -8.42 -21.51 8.46
CA GLY A 31 -8.96 -22.24 9.62
C GLY A 31 -8.84 -23.76 9.47
N ALA A 32 -9.17 -24.31 8.31
CA ALA A 32 -9.07 -25.75 8.04
C ALA A 32 -7.62 -26.27 8.06
N LYS A 33 -6.65 -25.43 7.68
CA LYS A 33 -5.22 -25.79 7.64
C LYS A 33 -4.47 -25.49 8.95
N ARG A 34 -5.12 -24.90 9.94
CA ARG A 34 -4.53 -24.46 11.22
C ARG A 34 -3.96 -25.61 12.06
N ALA A 35 -4.50 -26.83 11.94
CA ALA A 35 -4.18 -27.95 12.82
C ALA A 35 -2.81 -28.59 12.55
N ALA A 36 -2.22 -28.40 11.36
CA ALA A 36 -0.98 -29.05 10.96
C ALA A 36 -0.07 -28.10 10.18
N VAL A 37 1.21 -28.09 10.54
CA VAL A 37 2.24 -27.37 9.77
C VAL A 37 2.42 -28.06 8.42
N PRO A 38 2.48 -27.33 7.29
CA PRO A 38 2.81 -27.93 5.99
C PRO A 38 4.14 -28.69 6.05
N ALA A 39 4.21 -29.82 5.33
CA ALA A 39 5.35 -30.73 5.39
C ALA A 39 6.70 -30.04 5.11
N GLU A 40 6.71 -29.08 4.21
CA GLU A 40 7.89 -28.33 3.76
C GLU A 40 8.48 -27.44 4.89
N PHE A 41 7.69 -27.13 5.91
CA PHE A 41 8.11 -26.31 7.07
C PHE A 41 8.27 -27.11 8.35
N THR A 42 8.10 -28.44 8.27
CA THR A 42 8.25 -29.32 9.43
C THR A 42 9.69 -29.24 9.97
N GLY A 43 9.82 -29.03 11.28
CA GLY A 43 11.12 -28.83 11.94
C GLY A 43 11.67 -27.41 11.90
N GLN A 44 11.14 -26.53 11.04
CA GLN A 44 11.56 -25.12 10.95
C GLN A 44 10.57 -24.19 11.63
N ILE A 45 9.27 -24.49 11.54
CA ILE A 45 8.19 -23.72 12.15
C ILE A 45 7.41 -24.63 13.11
N THR A 46 7.24 -24.19 14.34
CA THR A 46 6.49 -24.93 15.35
C THR A 46 4.98 -24.84 15.06
N LEU A 47 4.22 -25.82 15.55
CA LEU A 47 2.76 -25.82 15.44
C LEU A 47 2.15 -24.55 16.07
N ASP A 48 2.66 -24.11 17.21
CA ASP A 48 2.20 -22.89 17.88
C ASP A 48 2.41 -21.64 17.00
N ALA A 49 3.58 -21.50 16.38
CA ALA A 49 3.87 -20.40 15.46
C ALA A 49 2.95 -20.43 14.24
N HIS A 50 2.67 -21.61 13.67
CA HIS A 50 1.74 -21.77 12.56
C HIS A 50 0.30 -21.39 12.96
N GLN A 51 -0.15 -21.87 14.12
CA GLN A 51 -1.47 -21.55 14.66
C GLN A 51 -1.61 -20.06 14.95
N ARG A 52 -0.59 -19.45 15.55
CA ARG A 52 -0.55 -17.99 15.76
C ARG A 52 -0.65 -17.21 14.45
N ALA A 53 0.05 -17.64 13.41
CA ALA A 53 -0.02 -17.02 12.07
C ALA A 53 -1.43 -17.16 11.45
N ALA A 54 -2.06 -18.33 11.58
CA ALA A 54 -3.42 -18.56 11.13
C ALA A 54 -4.41 -17.66 11.88
N ASP A 55 -4.32 -17.61 13.22
CA ASP A 55 -5.20 -16.80 14.09
C ASP A 55 -5.04 -15.29 13.79
N TYR A 56 -3.81 -14.82 13.59
CA TYR A 56 -3.52 -13.44 13.23
C TYR A 56 -4.11 -13.10 11.87
N THR A 57 -3.90 -13.95 10.86
CA THR A 57 -4.47 -13.79 9.53
C THR A 57 -6.00 -13.73 9.59
N CYS A 58 -6.64 -14.65 10.34
CA CYS A 58 -8.09 -14.64 10.51
C CYS A 58 -8.59 -13.37 11.22
N ALA A 59 -7.88 -12.87 12.23
CA ALA A 59 -8.25 -11.64 12.93
C ALA A 59 -8.18 -10.42 12.00
N LYS A 60 -7.13 -10.30 11.21
CA LYS A 60 -6.97 -9.23 10.20
C LYS A 60 -8.03 -9.31 9.12
N THR A 61 -8.29 -10.51 8.59
CA THR A 61 -9.29 -10.70 7.54
C THR A 61 -10.70 -10.31 8.02
N ARG A 62 -11.08 -10.69 9.25
CA ARG A 62 -12.38 -10.29 9.84
C ARG A 62 -12.50 -8.77 9.98
N LEU A 63 -11.44 -8.11 10.47
CA LEU A 63 -11.42 -6.65 10.58
C LEU A 63 -11.52 -5.99 9.19
N ALA A 64 -10.79 -6.50 8.21
CA ALA A 64 -10.84 -5.99 6.82
C ALA A 64 -12.22 -6.15 6.19
N LEU A 65 -12.93 -7.25 6.45
CA LEU A 65 -14.32 -7.45 5.98
C LEU A 65 -15.29 -6.48 6.65
N LEU A 66 -15.12 -6.22 7.95
CA LEU A 66 -15.94 -5.24 8.67
C LEU A 66 -15.71 -3.82 8.15
N SER A 67 -14.44 -3.43 7.94
CA SER A 67 -14.09 -2.15 7.32
C SER A 67 -14.69 -2.02 5.92
N ALA A 68 -14.57 -3.07 5.10
CA ALA A 68 -15.15 -3.08 3.75
C ALA A 68 -16.68 -2.92 3.75
N ALA A 69 -17.38 -3.55 4.69
CA ALA A 69 -18.83 -3.36 4.85
C ALA A 69 -19.16 -1.91 5.18
N PHE A 70 -18.42 -1.31 6.08
CA PHE A 70 -18.59 0.07 6.48
C PHE A 70 -18.28 1.04 5.33
N GLU A 71 -17.18 0.82 4.60
CA GLU A 71 -16.79 1.59 3.41
C GLU A 71 -17.89 1.60 2.34
N ILE A 72 -18.51 0.43 2.08
CA ILE A 72 -19.61 0.31 1.11
C ILE A 72 -20.84 1.10 1.58
N VAL A 73 -21.20 1.00 2.85
CA VAL A 73 -22.32 1.78 3.40
C VAL A 73 -22.04 3.28 3.29
N LEU A 74 -20.84 3.72 3.66
CA LEU A 74 -20.44 5.12 3.57
C LEU A 74 -20.46 5.63 2.11
N LEU A 75 -19.98 4.81 1.17
CA LEU A 75 -20.02 5.12 -0.26
C LEU A 75 -21.47 5.32 -0.76
N LEU A 76 -22.40 4.45 -0.36
CA LEU A 76 -23.81 4.56 -0.72
C LEU A 76 -24.48 5.76 -0.05
N VAL A 77 -24.13 6.07 1.21
CA VAL A 77 -24.60 7.28 1.91
C VAL A 77 -24.08 8.54 1.21
N PHE A 78 -22.81 8.57 0.83
CA PHE A 78 -22.24 9.71 0.14
C PHE A 78 -22.87 9.92 -1.25
N THR A 79 -23.11 8.86 -2.00
CA THR A 79 -23.69 8.94 -3.33
C THR A 79 -25.24 9.01 -3.25
N PHE A 80 -25.92 7.89 -3.24
CA PHE A 80 -27.38 7.79 -3.32
C PHE A 80 -28.11 8.30 -2.07
N GLY A 81 -27.44 8.31 -0.90
CA GLY A 81 -27.99 8.88 0.34
C GLY A 81 -27.93 10.40 0.41
N GLY A 82 -27.37 11.08 -0.61
CA GLY A 82 -27.29 12.55 -0.67
C GLY A 82 -26.22 13.15 0.24
N GLY A 83 -25.35 12.35 0.87
CA GLY A 83 -24.33 12.83 1.81
C GLY A 83 -23.34 13.80 1.17
N LEU A 84 -22.89 13.55 -0.07
CA LEU A 84 -22.00 14.50 -0.78
C LEU A 84 -22.71 15.79 -1.14
N GLN A 85 -23.98 15.73 -1.54
CA GLN A 85 -24.75 16.94 -1.81
C GLN A 85 -24.92 17.77 -0.53
N TRP A 86 -25.27 17.12 0.58
CA TRP A 86 -25.38 17.80 1.87
C TRP A 86 -24.06 18.46 2.30
N LEU A 87 -22.91 17.78 2.17
CA LEU A 87 -21.59 18.37 2.46
C LEU A 87 -21.26 19.54 1.53
N SER A 88 -21.68 19.45 0.26
CA SER A 88 -21.52 20.53 -0.72
C SER A 88 -22.33 21.78 -0.30
N ASP A 89 -23.57 21.57 0.12
CA ASP A 89 -24.46 22.65 0.58
C ASP A 89 -23.91 23.30 1.87
N VAL A 90 -23.41 22.52 2.82
CA VAL A 90 -22.72 23.00 4.01
C VAL A 90 -21.47 23.83 3.63
N ALA A 91 -20.63 23.31 2.75
CA ALA A 91 -19.45 24.06 2.29
C ALA A 91 -19.84 25.39 1.62
N ALA A 92 -20.88 25.37 0.77
CA ALA A 92 -21.37 26.56 0.07
C ALA A 92 -21.97 27.63 1.02
N SER A 93 -22.50 27.21 2.18
CA SER A 93 -22.99 28.15 3.20
C SER A 93 -21.88 28.86 3.97
N LEU A 94 -20.65 28.29 3.96
CA LEU A 94 -19.52 28.78 4.78
C LEU A 94 -18.42 29.45 3.95
N LEU A 95 -18.30 29.11 2.67
CA LEU A 95 -17.15 29.48 1.85
C LEU A 95 -17.57 30.15 0.54
N PRO A 96 -16.78 31.12 0.05
CA PRO A 96 -17.03 31.75 -1.24
C PRO A 96 -16.83 30.74 -2.38
N ALA A 97 -17.58 30.94 -3.48
CA ALA A 97 -17.51 30.11 -4.68
C ALA A 97 -16.08 30.06 -5.28
N GLY A 98 -15.84 29.04 -6.10
CA GLY A 98 -14.55 28.79 -6.75
C GLY A 98 -13.62 27.87 -5.93
N ILE A 99 -12.33 28.10 -6.05
CA ILE A 99 -11.31 27.26 -5.41
C ILE A 99 -11.49 27.10 -3.89
N PRO A 100 -11.81 28.15 -3.10
CA PRO A 100 -12.03 28.00 -1.64
C PRO A 100 -13.17 27.03 -1.31
N LEU A 101 -14.29 27.09 -2.03
CA LEU A 101 -15.41 26.16 -1.87
C LEU A 101 -14.98 24.73 -2.23
N GLY A 102 -14.27 24.57 -3.35
CA GLY A 102 -13.78 23.26 -3.78
C GLY A 102 -12.83 22.63 -2.77
N LEU A 103 -11.86 23.40 -2.25
CA LEU A 103 -10.95 22.94 -1.21
C LEU A 103 -11.68 22.60 0.08
N GLY A 104 -12.62 23.44 0.50
CA GLY A 104 -13.42 23.20 1.70
C GLY A 104 -14.26 21.93 1.60
N LEU A 105 -14.88 21.67 0.45
CA LEU A 105 -15.62 20.44 0.22
C LEU A 105 -14.72 19.20 0.30
N ILE A 106 -13.55 19.24 -0.37
CA ILE A 106 -12.57 18.13 -0.32
C ILE A 106 -12.08 17.91 1.11
N LEU A 107 -11.82 18.97 1.86
CA LEU A 107 -11.43 18.88 3.28
C LEU A 107 -12.53 18.28 4.14
N LEU A 108 -13.79 18.69 3.96
CA LEU A 108 -14.91 18.13 4.71
C LEU A 108 -15.08 16.62 4.43
N VAL A 109 -15.04 16.24 3.17
CA VAL A 109 -15.09 14.82 2.79
C VAL A 109 -13.90 14.05 3.36
N GLY A 110 -12.68 14.59 3.24
CA GLY A 110 -11.47 14.00 3.82
C GLY A 110 -11.55 13.88 5.35
N LEU A 111 -12.12 14.85 6.04
CA LEU A 111 -12.35 14.78 7.48
C LEU A 111 -13.32 13.65 7.85
N VAL A 112 -14.44 13.53 7.15
CA VAL A 112 -15.41 12.44 7.39
C VAL A 112 -14.74 11.09 7.16
N MET A 113 -14.00 10.92 6.04
CA MET A 113 -13.27 9.67 5.75
C MET A 113 -12.24 9.36 6.86
N THR A 114 -11.48 10.34 7.30
CA THR A 114 -10.48 10.19 8.37
C THR A 114 -11.13 9.78 9.70
N LEU A 115 -12.22 10.45 10.09
CA LEU A 115 -12.93 10.14 11.33
C LEU A 115 -13.58 8.76 11.31
N THR A 116 -14.06 8.33 10.16
CA THR A 116 -14.68 7.00 10.00
C THR A 116 -13.67 5.87 9.93
N GLU A 117 -12.44 6.12 9.44
CA GLU A 117 -11.35 5.13 9.41
C GLU A 117 -10.63 5.01 10.77
N LEU A 118 -10.59 6.08 11.56
CA LEU A 118 -9.84 6.15 12.82
C LEU A 118 -10.18 5.03 13.81
N PRO A 119 -11.46 4.64 14.06
CA PRO A 119 -11.80 3.52 14.95
C PRO A 119 -11.20 2.18 14.48
N PHE A 120 -11.18 1.91 13.17
CA PHE A 120 -10.60 0.70 12.60
C PHE A 120 -9.08 0.69 12.79
N SER A 121 -8.41 1.81 12.58
CA SER A 121 -6.97 1.98 12.80
C SER A 121 -6.60 1.79 14.26
N LEU A 122 -7.34 2.37 15.20
CA LEU A 122 -7.14 2.20 16.64
C LEU A 122 -7.36 0.73 17.05
N TYR A 123 -8.42 0.10 16.57
CA TYR A 123 -8.70 -1.31 16.86
C TYR A 123 -7.63 -2.24 16.28
N SER A 124 -7.21 -2.00 15.04
CA SER A 124 -6.10 -2.74 14.41
C SER A 124 -4.85 -2.65 15.27
N THR A 125 -4.40 -1.44 15.60
CA THR A 125 -3.14 -1.20 16.32
C THR A 125 -3.19 -1.71 17.76
N PHE A 126 -4.21 -1.29 18.55
CA PHE A 126 -4.22 -1.52 20.00
C PHE A 126 -4.97 -2.78 20.42
N ARG A 127 -5.65 -3.48 19.52
CA ARG A 127 -6.31 -4.75 19.80
C ARG A 127 -5.72 -5.89 18.98
N VAL A 128 -5.72 -5.79 17.65
CA VAL A 128 -5.24 -6.88 16.81
C VAL A 128 -3.72 -7.01 16.92
N GLU A 129 -2.95 -5.99 16.54
CA GLU A 129 -1.48 -6.04 16.58
C GLU A 129 -0.94 -6.24 18.00
N ALA A 130 -1.59 -5.64 19.02
CA ALA A 130 -1.21 -5.81 20.41
C ALA A 130 -1.44 -7.25 20.90
N ARG A 131 -2.58 -7.88 20.55
CA ARG A 131 -2.90 -9.28 20.91
C ARG A 131 -1.84 -10.26 20.41
N PHE A 132 -1.29 -10.01 19.22
CA PHE A 132 -0.27 -10.86 18.62
C PHE A 132 1.17 -10.39 18.90
N GLY A 133 1.35 -9.36 19.74
CA GLY A 133 2.66 -8.89 20.20
C GLY A 133 3.42 -8.05 19.18
N PHE A 134 2.76 -7.58 18.10
CA PHE A 134 3.38 -6.77 17.04
C PHE A 134 3.35 -5.28 17.33
N ASN A 135 2.34 -4.80 18.06
CA ASN A 135 2.28 -3.39 18.43
C ASN A 135 3.33 -3.04 19.49
N LYS A 136 4.17 -2.06 19.18
CA LYS A 136 5.12 -1.42 20.11
C LYS A 136 4.76 0.06 20.33
N MET A 137 3.72 0.53 19.68
CA MET A 137 3.30 1.92 19.70
C MET A 137 2.55 2.25 20.99
N THR A 138 2.94 3.33 21.64
CA THR A 138 2.14 3.89 22.74
C THR A 138 0.98 4.74 22.17
N PRO A 139 -0.12 4.93 22.92
CA PRO A 139 -1.19 5.83 22.50
C PRO A 139 -0.70 7.25 22.21
N ALA A 140 0.23 7.77 22.99
CA ALA A 140 0.84 9.09 22.77
C ALA A 140 1.59 9.19 21.45
N LEU A 141 2.37 8.13 21.09
CA LEU A 141 3.07 8.07 19.82
C LEU A 141 2.08 7.96 18.65
N PHE A 142 1.02 7.15 18.79
CA PHE A 142 -0.03 7.04 17.79
C PHE A 142 -0.64 8.40 17.45
N TRP A 143 -1.09 9.15 18.46
CA TRP A 143 -1.68 10.46 18.23
C TRP A 143 -0.69 11.49 17.68
N LYS A 144 0.55 11.45 18.16
CA LYS A 144 1.62 12.28 17.60
C LYS A 144 1.85 12.03 16.11
N ASP A 145 1.93 10.76 15.70
CA ASP A 145 2.13 10.39 14.31
C ASP A 145 0.88 10.68 13.47
N PHE A 146 -0.32 10.49 14.02
CA PHE A 146 -1.58 10.84 13.38
C PHE A 146 -1.67 12.34 13.04
N PHE A 147 -1.41 13.22 14.02
CA PHE A 147 -1.44 14.66 13.76
C PHE A 147 -0.31 15.15 12.86
N LYS A 148 0.88 14.57 12.98
CA LYS A 148 1.96 14.83 12.02
C LYS A 148 1.59 14.42 10.60
N GLY A 149 0.95 13.26 10.45
CA GLY A 149 0.46 12.77 9.16
C GLY A 149 -0.59 13.71 8.56
N LEU A 150 -1.55 14.18 9.36
CA LEU A 150 -2.54 15.16 8.92
C LEU A 150 -1.90 16.49 8.50
N ALA A 151 -1.00 17.03 9.31
CA ALA A 151 -0.30 18.27 9.00
C ALA A 151 0.54 18.16 7.72
N LEU A 152 1.27 17.07 7.55
CA LEU A 152 2.06 16.81 6.35
C LEU A 152 1.15 16.61 5.13
N GLY A 153 0.07 15.83 5.28
CA GLY A 153 -0.93 15.62 4.22
C GLY A 153 -1.58 16.94 3.78
N ALA A 154 -1.92 17.81 4.72
CA ALA A 154 -2.44 19.14 4.41
C ALA A 154 -1.38 20.02 3.73
N ALA A 155 -0.14 20.06 4.26
CA ALA A 155 0.94 20.87 3.71
C ALA A 155 1.33 20.51 2.27
N LEU A 156 1.26 19.24 1.92
CA LEU A 156 1.60 18.75 0.58
C LEU A 156 0.36 18.63 -0.33
N GLY A 157 -0.76 18.15 0.24
CA GLY A 157 -1.97 17.85 -0.53
C GLY A 157 -2.76 19.08 -0.91
N LEU A 158 -2.94 20.05 0.00
CA LEU A 158 -3.76 21.24 -0.30
C LEU A 158 -3.18 22.09 -1.45
N PRO A 159 -1.87 22.39 -1.50
CA PRO A 159 -1.31 23.09 -2.66
C PRO A 159 -1.49 22.33 -3.97
N LEU A 160 -1.32 21.00 -3.97
CA LEU A 160 -1.54 20.18 -5.15
C LEU A 160 -3.00 20.21 -5.60
N ILE A 161 -3.94 20.02 -4.67
CA ILE A 161 -5.38 20.06 -4.97
C ILE A 161 -5.79 21.44 -5.48
N ALA A 162 -5.30 22.51 -4.83
CA ALA A 162 -5.55 23.89 -5.27
C ALA A 162 -5.04 24.12 -6.72
N ALA A 163 -3.83 23.64 -7.02
CA ALA A 163 -3.27 23.75 -8.38
C ALA A 163 -4.12 22.97 -9.39
N ILE A 164 -4.57 21.74 -9.05
CA ILE A 164 -5.43 20.95 -9.94
C ILE A 164 -6.78 21.64 -10.16
N LEU A 165 -7.44 22.12 -9.10
CA LEU A 165 -8.71 22.85 -9.23
C LEU A 165 -8.55 24.13 -10.08
N TRP A 166 -7.44 24.86 -9.89
CA TRP A 166 -7.14 26.02 -10.69
C TRP A 166 -6.94 25.65 -12.18
N LEU A 167 -6.24 24.56 -12.46
CA LEU A 167 -6.08 24.07 -13.84
C LEU A 167 -7.43 23.67 -14.44
N MET A 168 -8.29 22.99 -13.68
CA MET A 168 -9.64 22.61 -14.13
C MET A 168 -10.50 23.82 -14.51
N GLU A 169 -10.34 24.96 -13.82
CA GLU A 169 -11.12 26.17 -14.08
C GLU A 169 -10.53 27.04 -15.19
N LYS A 170 -9.19 27.07 -15.37
CA LYS A 170 -8.49 28.09 -16.17
C LYS A 170 -7.81 27.57 -17.42
N SER A 171 -7.56 26.25 -17.54
CA SER A 171 -6.70 25.72 -18.61
C SER A 171 -7.47 25.18 -19.84
N GLY A 172 -8.77 25.46 -19.95
CA GLY A 172 -9.59 25.03 -21.08
C GLY A 172 -9.68 23.50 -21.22
N THR A 173 -9.85 23.01 -22.44
CA THR A 173 -10.12 21.58 -22.70
C THR A 173 -8.96 20.63 -22.38
N LEU A 174 -7.72 21.15 -22.28
CA LEU A 174 -6.53 20.35 -21.98
C LEU A 174 -6.14 20.38 -20.49
N TRP A 175 -6.99 20.89 -19.61
CA TRP A 175 -6.71 20.95 -18.17
C TRP A 175 -6.25 19.62 -17.59
N TRP A 176 -6.83 18.52 -18.01
CA TRP A 176 -6.52 17.17 -17.54
C TRP A 176 -5.06 16.76 -17.87
N LEU A 177 -4.52 17.21 -19.00
CA LEU A 177 -3.13 16.98 -19.39
C LEU A 177 -2.17 17.77 -18.48
N TYR A 178 -2.49 19.04 -18.20
CA TYR A 178 -1.69 19.87 -17.29
C TYR A 178 -1.79 19.34 -15.84
N ALA A 179 -2.98 18.89 -15.41
CA ALA A 179 -3.15 18.24 -14.12
C ALA A 179 -2.33 16.95 -14.02
N TRP A 180 -2.28 16.16 -15.10
CA TRP A 180 -1.45 14.97 -15.15
C TRP A 180 0.05 15.29 -15.05
N LEU A 181 0.54 16.27 -15.77
CA LEU A 181 1.94 16.72 -15.67
C LEU A 181 2.28 17.24 -14.27
N THR A 182 1.37 18.01 -13.67
CA THR A 182 1.51 18.51 -12.28
C THR A 182 1.57 17.36 -11.29
N TRP A 183 0.68 16.38 -11.43
CA TRP A 183 0.65 15.19 -10.57
C TRP A 183 1.91 14.33 -10.74
N MET A 184 2.40 14.12 -11.98
CA MET A 184 3.68 13.45 -12.24
C MET A 184 4.84 14.16 -11.58
N GLY A 185 4.96 15.49 -11.81
CA GLY A 185 6.01 16.30 -11.20
C GLY A 185 5.99 16.23 -9.68
N PHE A 186 4.80 16.30 -9.09
CA PHE A 186 4.61 16.14 -7.65
C PHE A 186 5.07 14.76 -7.14
N ASN A 187 4.72 13.66 -7.83
CA ASN A 187 5.17 12.32 -7.43
C ASN A 187 6.69 12.16 -7.52
N VAL A 188 7.32 12.68 -8.59
CA VAL A 188 8.79 12.69 -8.72
C VAL A 188 9.43 13.51 -7.59
N LEU A 189 8.86 14.67 -7.26
CA LEU A 189 9.30 15.49 -6.13
C LEU A 189 9.18 14.72 -4.80
N LEU A 190 8.05 14.07 -4.54
CA LEU A 190 7.86 13.27 -3.34
C LEU A 190 8.89 12.15 -3.23
N LEU A 191 9.15 11.42 -4.32
CA LEU A 191 10.19 10.38 -4.32
C LEU A 191 11.58 10.94 -3.96
N ALA A 192 11.88 12.18 -4.35
CA ALA A 192 13.16 12.82 -4.05
C ALA A 192 13.24 13.31 -2.59
N ILE A 193 12.17 13.94 -2.07
CA ILE A 193 12.17 14.55 -0.73
C ILE A 193 11.86 13.55 0.39
N TYR A 194 11.15 12.45 0.09
CA TYR A 194 10.71 11.47 1.08
C TYR A 194 11.85 10.96 1.99
N PRO A 195 12.97 10.43 1.45
CA PRO A 195 14.02 9.83 2.28
C PRO A 195 14.81 10.84 3.11
N VAL A 196 14.80 12.12 2.71
CA VAL A 196 15.61 13.17 3.34
C VAL A 196 14.81 14.01 4.32
N TRP A 197 13.55 14.31 3.99
CA TRP A 197 12.74 15.27 4.75
C TRP A 197 11.52 14.63 5.41
N ILE A 198 10.85 13.67 4.75
CA ILE A 198 9.60 13.09 5.26
C ILE A 198 9.87 11.94 6.23
N ALA A 199 10.66 10.95 5.82
CA ALA A 199 10.93 9.78 6.66
C ALA A 199 11.58 10.14 8.02
N PRO A 200 12.51 11.13 8.11
CA PRO A 200 13.09 11.55 9.39
C PRO A 200 12.12 12.25 10.35
N LEU A 201 10.95 12.72 9.89
CA LEU A 201 9.91 13.24 10.78
C LEU A 201 9.32 12.15 11.67
N PHE A 202 9.32 10.91 11.18
CA PHE A 202 8.71 9.77 11.86
C PHE A 202 9.73 8.83 12.49
N ASN A 203 10.88 8.62 11.87
CA ASN A 203 11.87 7.63 12.28
C ASN A 203 13.25 8.26 12.45
N LYS A 204 14.08 7.64 13.31
CA LYS A 204 15.49 7.97 13.44
C LYS A 204 16.32 7.02 12.59
N PHE A 205 17.30 7.58 11.93
CA PHE A 205 18.23 6.84 11.08
C PHE A 205 19.65 6.95 11.65
N LYS A 206 20.34 5.82 11.79
CA LYS A 206 21.72 5.76 12.25
C LYS A 206 22.57 5.06 11.20
N PRO A 207 23.86 5.41 11.02
CA PRO A 207 24.78 4.59 10.25
C PRO A 207 24.81 3.16 10.78
N MET A 208 25.07 2.18 9.90
CA MET A 208 25.27 0.78 10.32
C MET A 208 26.62 0.65 11.05
N ASP A 209 26.58 0.20 12.31
CA ASP A 209 27.77 0.08 13.16
C ASP A 209 28.45 -1.29 13.05
N ASN A 210 27.78 -2.32 12.50
CA ASN A 210 28.33 -3.67 12.35
C ASN A 210 29.32 -3.71 11.17
N ALA A 211 30.62 -3.61 11.48
CA ALA A 211 31.71 -3.56 10.50
C ALA A 211 31.77 -4.84 9.62
N ALA A 212 31.58 -6.02 10.21
CA ALA A 212 31.61 -7.29 9.48
C ALA A 212 30.46 -7.42 8.50
N LEU A 213 29.25 -7.04 8.92
CA LEU A 213 28.08 -7.02 8.04
C LEU A 213 28.24 -5.98 6.93
N LYS A 214 28.76 -4.80 7.26
CA LYS A 214 29.04 -3.74 6.29
C LYS A 214 30.00 -4.20 5.21
N GLU A 215 31.13 -4.81 5.59
CA GLU A 215 32.10 -5.35 4.65
C GLU A 215 31.47 -6.40 3.70
N ARG A 216 30.68 -7.30 4.25
CA ARG A 216 29.94 -8.32 3.47
C ARG A 216 28.99 -7.68 2.47
N ILE A 217 28.25 -6.66 2.87
CA ILE A 217 27.34 -5.90 1.99
C ILE A 217 28.13 -5.14 0.92
N ASP A 218 29.25 -4.51 1.27
CA ASP A 218 30.08 -3.78 0.31
C ASP A 218 30.66 -4.75 -0.75
N GLN A 219 31.04 -5.98 -0.37
CA GLN A 219 31.44 -7.02 -1.32
C GLN A 219 30.29 -7.46 -2.24
N LEU A 220 29.09 -7.65 -1.72
CA LEU A 220 27.90 -7.95 -2.54
C LEU A 220 27.62 -6.82 -3.54
N LEU A 221 27.63 -5.58 -3.09
CA LEU A 221 27.41 -4.41 -3.94
C LEU A 221 28.45 -4.31 -5.06
N ALA A 222 29.71 -4.57 -4.76
CA ALA A 222 30.80 -4.60 -5.74
C ALA A 222 30.58 -5.71 -6.78
N ARG A 223 30.24 -6.95 -6.35
CA ARG A 223 29.91 -8.06 -7.27
C ARG A 223 28.74 -7.74 -8.19
N CYS A 224 27.71 -7.08 -7.66
CA CYS A 224 26.51 -6.72 -8.43
C CYS A 224 26.70 -5.45 -9.28
N GLY A 225 27.83 -4.73 -9.16
CA GLY A 225 28.09 -3.47 -9.86
C GLY A 225 27.20 -2.32 -9.36
N PHE A 226 26.88 -2.30 -8.05
CA PHE A 226 26.09 -1.25 -7.43
C PHE A 226 26.93 -0.35 -6.55
N THR A 227 26.61 0.93 -6.54
CA THR A 227 27.15 1.91 -5.60
C THR A 227 26.03 2.55 -4.80
N VAL A 228 26.22 2.62 -3.46
CA VAL A 228 25.29 3.27 -2.54
C VAL A 228 26.03 4.34 -1.73
N LYS A 229 25.32 5.38 -1.35
CA LYS A 229 25.90 6.47 -0.52
C LYS A 229 26.04 6.07 0.95
N GLY A 230 25.30 5.06 1.41
CA GLY A 230 25.40 4.59 2.79
C GLY A 230 24.38 3.50 3.13
N LEU A 231 24.73 2.79 4.20
CA LEU A 231 23.90 1.79 4.86
C LEU A 231 23.39 2.40 6.16
N VAL A 232 22.08 2.43 6.36
CA VAL A 232 21.46 3.04 7.54
C VAL A 232 20.47 2.09 8.20
N VAL A 233 20.41 2.19 9.53
CA VAL A 233 19.45 1.44 10.35
C VAL A 233 18.37 2.40 10.84
N MET A 234 17.12 2.00 10.65
CA MET A 234 15.94 2.74 11.09
C MET A 234 15.35 2.11 12.35
N ASP A 235 14.88 2.92 13.29
CA ASP A 235 14.24 2.53 14.54
C ASP A 235 12.79 2.01 14.34
N GLY A 236 12.63 0.96 13.51
CA GLY A 236 11.34 0.34 13.24
C GLY A 236 10.69 -0.25 14.49
N SER A 237 11.51 -0.78 15.42
CA SER A 237 11.11 -1.37 16.70
C SER A 237 10.30 -0.43 17.60
N LEU A 238 10.38 0.89 17.38
CA LEU A 238 9.60 1.87 18.13
C LEU A 238 8.09 1.76 17.87
N ARG A 239 7.70 1.24 16.70
CA ARG A 239 6.30 1.14 16.27
C ARG A 239 5.80 -0.28 16.13
N SER A 240 6.63 -1.14 15.57
CA SER A 240 6.25 -2.51 15.26
C SER A 240 7.44 -3.45 15.43
N SER A 241 7.14 -4.72 15.72
CA SER A 241 8.15 -5.76 15.70
C SER A 241 8.36 -6.41 14.33
N HIS A 242 7.65 -5.96 13.28
CA HIS A 242 7.86 -6.48 11.93
C HIS A 242 9.22 -6.04 11.36
N GLY A 243 9.97 -7.01 10.80
CA GLY A 243 11.25 -6.77 10.13
C GLY A 243 11.04 -6.38 8.67
N ASN A 244 11.84 -5.42 8.17
CA ASN A 244 11.85 -5.02 6.76
C ASN A 244 13.19 -4.40 6.36
N ALA A 245 13.46 -4.32 5.05
CA ALA A 245 14.54 -3.54 4.45
C ALA A 245 14.07 -2.93 3.13
N TYR A 246 14.63 -1.80 2.73
CA TYR A 246 14.28 -1.18 1.46
C TYR A 246 15.38 -0.27 0.91
N PHE A 247 15.34 -0.06 -0.40
CA PHE A 247 16.18 0.95 -1.07
C PHE A 247 15.46 2.28 -1.15
N THR A 248 16.22 3.36 -1.03
CA THR A 248 15.71 4.72 -1.21
C THR A 248 16.74 5.63 -1.89
N GLY A 249 16.27 6.75 -2.46
CA GLY A 249 17.11 7.70 -3.18
C GLY A 249 17.27 7.39 -4.67
N PHE A 250 17.84 8.35 -5.42
CA PHE A 250 18.04 8.28 -6.87
C PHE A 250 19.50 8.36 -7.26
N GLY A 251 19.86 7.74 -8.38
CA GLY A 251 21.17 7.84 -8.99
C GLY A 251 22.30 7.50 -8.01
N LYS A 252 23.22 8.45 -7.77
CA LYS A 252 24.36 8.33 -6.84
C LYS A 252 23.99 8.54 -5.37
N SER A 253 22.74 8.97 -5.05
CA SER A 253 22.30 9.20 -3.67
C SER A 253 21.55 8.02 -3.05
N LYS A 254 21.58 6.85 -3.67
CA LYS A 254 20.93 5.63 -3.18
C LYS A 254 21.45 5.25 -1.80
N ARG A 255 20.51 4.86 -0.91
CA ARG A 255 20.79 4.32 0.42
C ARG A 255 20.04 3.02 0.61
N ILE A 256 20.60 2.15 1.41
CA ILE A 256 19.91 0.95 1.89
C ILE A 256 19.49 1.23 3.33
N VAL A 257 18.23 1.00 3.61
CA VAL A 257 17.63 1.17 4.94
C VAL A 257 17.23 -0.20 5.46
N PHE A 258 17.82 -0.58 6.59
CA PHE A 258 17.44 -1.78 7.35
C PHE A 258 16.62 -1.37 8.56
N PHE A 259 15.59 -2.11 8.87
CA PHE A 259 14.93 -1.99 10.17
C PHE A 259 15.81 -2.65 11.23
N ASP A 260 15.90 -2.04 12.40
CA ASP A 260 16.59 -2.64 13.55
C ASP A 260 16.03 -4.04 13.85
N THR A 261 14.72 -4.21 13.80
CA THR A 261 14.03 -5.50 13.97
C THR A 261 14.45 -6.59 12.98
N LEU A 262 14.83 -6.25 11.75
CA LEU A 262 15.35 -7.21 10.78
C LEU A 262 16.75 -7.69 11.15
N LEU A 263 17.63 -6.75 11.51
CA LEU A 263 19.03 -7.04 11.85
C LEU A 263 19.17 -7.84 13.14
N GLU A 264 18.21 -7.72 14.07
CA GLU A 264 18.18 -8.51 15.30
C GLU A 264 17.85 -9.99 15.07
N ARG A 265 17.20 -10.33 13.94
CA ARG A 265 16.64 -11.66 13.69
C ARG A 265 17.39 -12.46 12.63
N LEU A 266 17.94 -11.79 11.65
CA LEU A 266 18.66 -12.42 10.56
C LEU A 266 20.16 -12.46 10.81
N SER A 267 20.78 -13.58 10.49
CA SER A 267 22.24 -13.70 10.44
C SER A 267 22.81 -12.87 9.29
N PRO A 268 24.10 -12.50 9.34
CA PRO A 268 24.74 -11.73 8.27
C PRO A 268 24.60 -12.36 6.86
N PRO A 269 24.71 -13.69 6.64
CA PRO A 269 24.44 -14.31 5.34
C PRO A 269 22.98 -14.15 4.87
N GLU A 270 22.03 -14.26 5.80
CA GLU A 270 20.60 -14.06 5.50
C GLU A 270 20.29 -12.60 5.12
N VAL A 271 20.90 -11.63 5.81
CA VAL A 271 20.78 -10.20 5.47
C VAL A 271 21.37 -9.94 4.08
N GLU A 272 22.51 -10.56 3.74
CA GLU A 272 23.08 -10.46 2.39
C GLU A 272 22.15 -11.03 1.34
N ALA A 273 21.52 -12.19 1.58
CA ALA A 273 20.59 -12.81 0.64
C ALA A 273 19.32 -11.98 0.42
N VAL A 274 18.74 -11.41 1.50
CA VAL A 274 17.62 -10.47 1.40
C VAL A 274 18.03 -9.22 0.62
N LEU A 275 19.21 -8.68 0.87
CA LEU A 275 19.71 -7.54 0.14
C LEU A 275 19.94 -7.85 -1.34
N ALA A 276 20.42 -9.05 -1.68
CA ALA A 276 20.58 -9.49 -3.07
C ALA A 276 19.22 -9.56 -3.78
N HIS A 277 18.15 -9.98 -3.09
CA HIS A 277 16.79 -9.93 -3.60
C HIS A 277 16.34 -8.48 -3.89
N GLU A 278 16.56 -7.55 -2.96
CA GLU A 278 16.26 -6.14 -3.16
C GLU A 278 17.06 -5.53 -4.33
N LEU A 279 18.33 -5.92 -4.48
CA LEU A 279 19.14 -5.52 -5.64
C LEU A 279 18.58 -6.07 -6.96
N GLY A 280 17.96 -7.25 -6.93
CA GLY A 280 17.25 -7.84 -8.06
C GLY A 280 16.14 -6.92 -8.56
N HIS A 281 15.30 -6.37 -7.68
CA HIS A 281 14.29 -5.38 -8.05
C HIS A 281 14.89 -4.15 -8.75
N PHE A 282 16.04 -3.71 -8.28
CA PHE A 282 16.76 -2.58 -8.87
C PHE A 282 17.33 -2.91 -10.25
N LYS A 283 18.02 -4.05 -10.37
CA LYS A 283 18.67 -4.50 -11.61
C LYS A 283 17.67 -4.73 -12.73
N ARG A 284 16.53 -5.33 -12.41
CA ARG A 284 15.41 -5.58 -13.32
C ARG A 284 14.53 -4.34 -13.57
N LYS A 285 14.85 -3.20 -12.94
CA LYS A 285 14.16 -1.90 -13.08
C LYS A 285 12.66 -1.97 -12.72
N HIS A 286 12.28 -2.80 -11.73
CA HIS A 286 10.89 -3.02 -11.35
C HIS A 286 10.21 -1.73 -10.89
N VAL A 287 10.93 -0.89 -10.14
CA VAL A 287 10.43 0.44 -9.70
C VAL A 287 10.12 1.33 -10.90
N VAL A 288 11.02 1.39 -11.90
CA VAL A 288 10.82 2.21 -13.11
C VAL A 288 9.63 1.71 -13.92
N LYS A 289 9.51 0.38 -14.12
CA LYS A 289 8.37 -0.24 -14.81
C LYS A 289 7.06 0.08 -14.10
N ARG A 290 7.02 0.01 -12.76
CA ARG A 290 5.85 0.34 -11.95
C ARG A 290 5.47 1.82 -12.06
N ILE A 291 6.45 2.74 -11.99
CA ILE A 291 6.23 4.18 -12.18
C ILE A 291 5.66 4.45 -13.57
N ALA A 292 6.24 3.87 -14.62
CA ALA A 292 5.74 4.05 -15.98
C ALA A 292 4.29 3.56 -16.15
N LEU A 293 3.97 2.39 -15.60
CA LEU A 293 2.60 1.86 -15.62
C LEU A 293 1.62 2.77 -14.84
N THR A 294 2.02 3.25 -13.66
CA THR A 294 1.22 4.16 -12.85
C THR A 294 0.97 5.48 -13.60
N PHE A 295 1.98 6.02 -14.26
CA PHE A 295 1.83 7.25 -15.04
C PHE A 295 0.94 7.05 -16.27
N ALA A 296 1.07 5.92 -16.97
CA ALA A 296 0.18 5.59 -18.09
C ALA A 296 -1.28 5.42 -17.63
N ALA A 297 -1.50 4.71 -16.52
CA ALA A 297 -2.85 4.53 -15.96
C ALA A 297 -3.44 5.86 -15.50
N SER A 298 -2.67 6.72 -14.81
CA SER A 298 -3.15 8.02 -14.37
C SER A 298 -3.41 9.00 -15.53
N PHE A 299 -2.65 8.88 -16.63
CA PHE A 299 -2.94 9.63 -17.86
C PHE A 299 -4.34 9.28 -18.39
N PHE A 300 -4.63 7.99 -18.51
CA PHE A 300 -5.95 7.52 -18.92
C PHE A 300 -7.06 7.98 -17.97
N PHE A 301 -6.84 7.86 -16.66
CA PHE A 301 -7.85 8.24 -15.68
C PHE A 301 -8.10 9.75 -15.62
N LEU A 302 -7.09 10.59 -15.77
CA LEU A 302 -7.28 12.04 -15.85
C LEU A 302 -7.93 12.47 -17.15
N TRP A 303 -7.62 11.81 -18.26
CA TRP A 303 -8.35 12.00 -19.51
C TRP A 303 -9.83 11.62 -19.36
N LEU A 304 -10.12 10.47 -18.73
CA LEU A 304 -11.48 10.04 -18.46
C LEU A 304 -12.22 11.02 -17.54
N LEU A 305 -11.56 11.52 -16.50
CA LEU A 305 -12.13 12.56 -15.63
C LEU A 305 -12.40 13.83 -16.42
N GLY A 306 -11.51 14.21 -17.37
CA GLY A 306 -11.72 15.32 -18.28
C GLY A 306 -12.99 15.20 -19.10
N TYR A 307 -13.29 14.01 -19.56
CA TYR A 307 -14.56 13.72 -20.26
C TYR A 307 -15.78 13.74 -19.30
N LEU A 308 -15.65 13.16 -18.10
CA LEU A 308 -16.76 13.03 -17.15
C LEU A 308 -17.15 14.35 -16.49
N LEU A 309 -16.23 15.30 -16.38
CA LEU A 309 -16.46 16.61 -15.75
C LEU A 309 -17.69 17.33 -16.29
N ASP A 310 -17.89 17.28 -17.60
CA ASP A 310 -18.95 17.98 -18.31
C ASP A 310 -20.22 17.11 -18.54
N GLN A 311 -20.29 15.93 -17.90
CA GLN A 311 -21.37 14.99 -18.12
C GLN A 311 -22.43 15.06 -17.01
N PRO A 312 -23.63 15.65 -17.23
CA PRO A 312 -24.65 15.72 -16.20
C PRO A 312 -25.10 14.36 -15.67
N TRP A 313 -25.10 13.34 -16.54
CA TRP A 313 -25.50 11.97 -16.17
C TRP A 313 -24.55 11.35 -15.14
N PHE A 314 -23.29 11.76 -15.09
CA PHE A 314 -22.31 11.29 -14.11
C PHE A 314 -22.70 11.71 -12.69
N TYR A 315 -22.99 12.99 -12.47
CA TYR A 315 -23.41 13.52 -11.17
C TYR A 315 -24.78 13.01 -10.75
N GLN A 316 -25.77 13.16 -11.64
CA GLN A 316 -27.16 12.73 -11.38
C GLN A 316 -27.25 11.24 -11.11
N GLY A 317 -26.47 10.42 -11.83
CA GLY A 317 -26.40 8.98 -11.64
C GLY A 317 -25.86 8.59 -10.26
N LEU A 318 -25.10 9.46 -9.62
CA LEU A 318 -24.51 9.27 -8.30
C LEU A 318 -25.21 10.07 -7.19
N GLY A 319 -26.42 10.59 -7.46
CA GLY A 319 -27.24 11.27 -6.47
C GLY A 319 -26.79 12.70 -6.14
N VAL A 320 -26.00 13.34 -7.02
CA VAL A 320 -25.48 14.70 -6.84
C VAL A 320 -26.11 15.64 -7.85
N ALA A 321 -26.65 16.77 -7.37
CA ALA A 321 -27.25 17.81 -8.20
C ALA A 321 -26.25 18.90 -8.63
N THR A 322 -25.28 19.21 -7.76
CA THR A 322 -24.32 20.31 -7.98
C THR A 322 -23.04 19.79 -8.65
N ALA A 323 -22.89 20.07 -9.95
CA ALA A 323 -21.65 19.80 -10.67
C ALA A 323 -20.59 20.87 -10.32
N SER A 324 -19.38 20.42 -10.01
CA SER A 324 -18.19 21.27 -9.83
C SER A 324 -16.91 20.48 -10.04
N PRO A 325 -15.76 21.14 -10.30
CA PRO A 325 -14.45 20.44 -10.39
C PRO A 325 -14.14 19.60 -9.15
N ALA A 326 -14.35 20.14 -7.95
CA ALA A 326 -14.12 19.41 -6.70
C ALA A 326 -15.04 18.20 -6.54
N MET A 327 -16.34 18.35 -6.87
CA MET A 327 -17.29 17.26 -6.84
C MET A 327 -16.93 16.15 -7.85
N ALA A 328 -16.49 16.53 -9.06
CA ALA A 328 -16.05 15.56 -10.06
C ALA A 328 -14.83 14.75 -9.57
N LEU A 329 -13.84 15.42 -8.95
CA LEU A 329 -12.68 14.75 -8.35
C LEU A 329 -13.10 13.76 -7.25
N ILE A 330 -13.96 14.19 -6.32
CA ILE A 330 -14.43 13.35 -5.21
C ILE A 330 -15.18 12.13 -5.74
N LEU A 331 -16.18 12.34 -6.59
CA LEU A 331 -16.96 11.25 -7.19
C LEU A 331 -16.08 10.29 -7.97
N PHE A 332 -15.15 10.81 -8.77
CA PHE A 332 -14.24 9.99 -9.54
C PHE A 332 -13.39 9.08 -8.65
N MET A 333 -12.79 9.65 -7.60
CA MET A 333 -11.97 8.90 -6.63
C MET A 333 -12.77 7.83 -5.88
N MET A 334 -14.06 8.07 -5.61
CA MET A 334 -14.93 7.10 -4.93
C MET A 334 -15.43 5.98 -5.86
N VAL A 335 -15.65 6.30 -7.13
CA VAL A 335 -16.33 5.40 -8.10
C VAL A 335 -15.34 4.45 -8.78
N ILE A 336 -14.20 4.97 -9.23
CA ILE A 336 -13.21 4.21 -10.03
C ILE A 336 -12.74 2.91 -9.35
N PRO A 337 -12.46 2.86 -8.04
CA PRO A 337 -12.02 1.64 -7.38
C PRO A 337 -12.99 0.46 -7.54
N ASN A 338 -14.29 0.72 -7.63
CA ASN A 338 -15.30 -0.33 -7.81
C ASN A 338 -15.26 -0.95 -9.23
N PHE A 339 -14.90 -0.18 -10.24
CA PHE A 339 -14.72 -0.69 -11.60
C PHE A 339 -13.37 -1.36 -11.81
N THR A 340 -12.32 -0.86 -11.14
CA THR A 340 -10.96 -1.37 -11.31
C THR A 340 -10.65 -2.56 -10.40
N PHE A 341 -11.50 -2.88 -9.42
CA PHE A 341 -11.30 -4.00 -8.50
C PHE A 341 -11.06 -5.33 -9.24
N LEU A 342 -11.78 -5.59 -10.32
CA LEU A 342 -11.63 -6.79 -11.14
C LEU A 342 -10.27 -6.89 -11.85
N LEU A 343 -9.54 -5.78 -11.97
CA LEU A 343 -8.19 -5.74 -12.54
C LEU A 343 -7.09 -6.03 -11.49
N GLN A 344 -7.45 -6.09 -10.21
CA GLN A 344 -6.50 -6.31 -9.11
C GLN A 344 -5.67 -7.60 -9.26
N PRO A 345 -6.23 -8.76 -9.70
CA PRO A 345 -5.44 -9.97 -9.95
C PRO A 345 -4.32 -9.78 -10.97
N LEU A 346 -4.53 -8.94 -12.00
CA LEU A 346 -3.51 -8.65 -13.01
C LEU A 346 -2.33 -7.88 -12.39
N SER A 347 -2.63 -6.89 -11.54
CA SER A 347 -1.60 -6.14 -10.81
C SER A 347 -0.84 -7.03 -9.83
N ALA A 348 -1.54 -7.89 -9.10
CA ALA A 348 -0.94 -8.84 -8.17
C ALA A 348 -0.07 -9.88 -8.91
N MET A 349 -0.52 -10.39 -10.05
CA MET A 349 0.26 -11.31 -10.90
C MET A 349 1.54 -10.66 -11.41
N TYR A 350 1.46 -9.41 -11.90
CA TYR A 350 2.62 -8.64 -12.35
C TYR A 350 3.62 -8.40 -11.20
N SER A 351 3.14 -8.09 -10.00
CA SER A 351 3.99 -7.93 -8.82
C SER A 351 4.70 -9.24 -8.46
N ARG A 352 3.97 -10.37 -8.43
CA ARG A 352 4.56 -11.69 -8.13
C ARG A 352 5.60 -12.13 -9.15
N GLN A 353 5.45 -11.76 -10.42
CA GLN A 353 6.47 -12.02 -11.43
C GLN A 353 7.78 -11.29 -11.08
N HIS A 354 7.69 -10.03 -10.64
CA HIS A 354 8.86 -9.28 -10.21
C HIS A 354 9.55 -9.89 -8.98
N GLU A 355 8.79 -10.49 -8.07
CA GLU A 355 9.35 -11.23 -6.92
C GLU A 355 10.16 -12.44 -7.37
N PHE A 356 9.65 -13.21 -8.32
CA PHE A 356 10.39 -14.35 -8.86
C PHE A 356 11.67 -13.94 -9.59
N GLU A 357 11.63 -12.84 -10.36
CA GLU A 357 12.82 -12.29 -11.01
C GLU A 357 13.87 -11.81 -9.98
N ALA A 358 13.42 -11.26 -8.85
CA ALA A 358 14.28 -10.82 -7.76
C ALA A 358 14.86 -12.00 -6.97
N ASP A 359 14.08 -13.05 -6.71
CA ASP A 359 14.53 -14.29 -6.08
C ASP A 359 15.60 -15.00 -6.93
N GLU A 360 15.38 -15.09 -8.26
CA GLU A 360 16.36 -15.65 -9.20
C GLU A 360 17.68 -14.84 -9.16
N TYR A 361 17.59 -13.51 -9.17
CA TYR A 361 18.76 -12.67 -9.08
C TYR A 361 19.51 -12.87 -7.76
N ALA A 362 18.78 -13.00 -6.65
CA ALA A 362 19.38 -13.27 -5.35
C ALA A 362 20.10 -14.62 -5.31
N ALA A 363 19.50 -15.68 -5.86
CA ALA A 363 20.10 -16.99 -5.92
C ALA A 363 21.39 -17.03 -6.77
N GLN A 364 21.50 -16.17 -7.80
CA GLN A 364 22.69 -16.05 -8.65
C GLN A 364 23.83 -15.23 -8.01
N ASN A 365 23.53 -14.32 -7.07
CA ASN A 365 24.50 -13.37 -6.49
C ASN A 365 24.78 -13.59 -5.00
N ALA A 366 23.95 -14.40 -4.34
CA ALA A 366 24.07 -14.80 -2.94
C ALA A 366 23.67 -16.28 -2.81
N SER A 367 23.54 -16.77 -1.57
CA SER A 367 23.13 -18.16 -1.31
C SER A 367 21.60 -18.30 -1.36
N ALA A 368 21.10 -19.18 -2.23
CA ALA A 368 19.68 -19.54 -2.26
C ALA A 368 19.22 -20.15 -0.93
N GLY A 369 20.08 -20.95 -0.27
CA GLY A 369 19.80 -21.52 1.06
C GLY A 369 19.64 -20.47 2.14
N ASP A 370 20.49 -19.41 2.14
CA ASP A 370 20.36 -18.31 3.09
C ASP A 370 19.11 -17.46 2.83
N LEU A 371 18.71 -17.28 1.56
CA LEU A 371 17.45 -16.61 1.22
C LEU A 371 16.25 -17.42 1.70
N ILE A 372 16.25 -18.74 1.51
CA ILE A 372 15.19 -19.64 2.01
C ILE A 372 15.11 -19.54 3.54
N SER A 373 16.27 -19.61 4.24
CA SER A 373 16.31 -19.48 5.70
C SER A 373 15.76 -18.13 6.17
N ALA A 374 16.18 -17.03 5.51
CA ALA A 374 15.66 -15.69 5.78
C ALA A 374 14.14 -15.61 5.59
N LEU A 375 13.61 -16.15 4.48
CA LEU A 375 12.18 -16.16 4.20
C LEU A 375 11.41 -16.92 5.29
N VAL A 376 11.86 -18.12 5.68
CA VAL A 376 11.21 -18.90 6.74
C VAL A 376 11.17 -18.13 8.06
N LYS A 377 12.28 -17.48 8.45
CA LYS A 377 12.33 -16.63 9.64
C LYS A 377 11.36 -15.45 9.55
N LEU A 378 11.35 -14.75 8.41
CA LEU A 378 10.44 -13.62 8.20
C LEU A 378 8.97 -14.03 8.23
N TYR A 379 8.61 -15.18 7.64
CA TYR A 379 7.23 -15.70 7.72
C TYR A 379 6.83 -16.04 9.16
N LYS A 380 7.73 -16.70 9.91
CA LYS A 380 7.52 -17.02 11.32
C LYS A 380 7.37 -15.76 12.17
N ASP A 381 8.31 -14.83 12.04
CA ASP A 381 8.41 -13.66 12.90
C ASP A 381 7.35 -12.60 12.62
N ASN A 382 6.88 -12.51 11.38
CA ASN A 382 5.77 -11.64 10.98
C ASN A 382 4.40 -12.33 11.08
N ALA A 383 4.35 -13.57 11.61
CA ALA A 383 3.15 -14.41 11.66
C ALA A 383 2.36 -14.40 10.33
N SER A 384 3.10 -14.49 9.22
CA SER A 384 2.48 -14.62 7.90
C SER A 384 1.98 -16.05 7.70
N THR A 385 0.72 -16.21 7.26
CA THR A 385 0.17 -17.56 7.06
C THR A 385 0.95 -18.33 6.01
N LEU A 386 1.26 -19.60 6.31
CA LEU A 386 1.91 -20.52 5.37
C LEU A 386 0.94 -21.11 4.36
N THR A 387 -0.35 -21.03 4.66
CA THR A 387 -1.43 -21.65 3.89
C THR A 387 -2.51 -20.62 3.52
N PRO A 388 -2.17 -19.59 2.72
CA PRO A 388 -3.20 -18.68 2.22
C PRO A 388 -4.15 -19.41 1.27
N ASP A 389 -5.41 -18.96 1.19
CA ASP A 389 -6.32 -19.47 0.15
C ASP A 389 -5.80 -19.04 -1.23
N PRO A 390 -5.68 -19.96 -2.21
CA PRO A 390 -5.09 -19.66 -3.50
C PRO A 390 -5.80 -18.57 -4.30
N LEU A 391 -7.13 -18.50 -4.25
CA LEU A 391 -7.89 -17.46 -4.97
C LEU A 391 -7.78 -16.12 -4.28
N HIS A 392 -7.85 -16.09 -2.94
CA HIS A 392 -7.61 -14.87 -2.17
C HIS A 392 -6.19 -14.34 -2.44
N SER A 393 -5.19 -15.22 -2.39
CA SER A 393 -3.79 -14.87 -2.69
C SER A 393 -3.64 -14.34 -4.13
N MET A 394 -4.32 -14.95 -5.10
CA MET A 394 -4.31 -14.49 -6.49
C MET A 394 -4.81 -13.03 -6.62
N PHE A 395 -5.82 -12.64 -5.83
CA PHE A 395 -6.38 -11.29 -5.85
C PHE A 395 -5.53 -10.28 -5.09
N TYR A 396 -5.05 -10.63 -3.88
CA TYR A 396 -4.54 -9.65 -2.92
C TYR A 396 -3.04 -9.68 -2.71
N ASP A 397 -2.39 -10.84 -2.89
CA ASP A 397 -0.99 -10.97 -2.51
C ASP A 397 -0.05 -10.45 -3.62
N SER A 398 0.67 -9.39 -3.31
CA SER A 398 1.73 -8.86 -4.16
C SER A 398 2.99 -9.74 -4.18
N HIS A 399 3.18 -10.57 -3.13
CA HIS A 399 4.27 -11.54 -3.03
C HIS A 399 3.70 -12.96 -3.18
N PRO A 400 4.41 -13.86 -3.86
CA PRO A 400 3.98 -15.25 -3.94
C PRO A 400 3.98 -15.90 -2.53
N PRO A 401 3.09 -16.90 -2.28
CA PRO A 401 3.12 -17.67 -1.06
C PRO A 401 4.48 -18.30 -0.77
N ALA A 402 4.83 -18.45 0.52
CA ALA A 402 6.12 -19.00 0.97
C ALA A 402 6.48 -20.33 0.27
N LEU A 403 5.53 -21.27 0.20
CA LEU A 403 5.71 -22.57 -0.44
C LEU A 403 6.14 -22.43 -1.91
N THR A 404 5.53 -21.50 -2.64
CA THR A 404 5.83 -21.27 -4.06
C THR A 404 7.22 -20.67 -4.24
N ARG A 405 7.62 -19.70 -3.41
CA ARG A 405 8.96 -19.08 -3.47
C ARG A 405 10.04 -20.09 -3.11
N ILE A 406 9.89 -20.80 -1.99
CA ILE A 406 10.86 -21.78 -1.49
C ILE A 406 11.02 -22.93 -2.48
N GLY A 407 9.92 -23.48 -3.01
CA GLY A 407 9.98 -24.56 -4.00
C GLY A 407 10.75 -24.17 -5.26
N ARG A 408 10.59 -22.93 -5.76
CA ARG A 408 11.36 -22.43 -6.90
C ARG A 408 12.84 -22.23 -6.57
N LEU A 409 13.17 -21.68 -5.38
CA LEU A 409 14.55 -21.48 -4.96
C LEU A 409 15.28 -22.81 -4.75
N GLN A 410 14.60 -23.83 -4.21
CA GLN A 410 15.16 -25.18 -4.07
C GLN A 410 15.50 -25.81 -5.43
N GLY A 411 14.66 -25.61 -6.44
CA GLY A 411 14.95 -26.05 -7.81
C GLY A 411 16.10 -25.32 -8.51
N GLN A 412 16.56 -24.19 -7.95
CA GLN A 412 17.72 -23.43 -8.47
C GLN A 412 19.02 -23.71 -7.67
N ALA A 413 18.91 -24.33 -6.50
CA ALA A 413 20.05 -24.65 -5.64
C ALA A 413 20.73 -25.99 -5.97
N GLY A 414 20.18 -26.79 -6.86
CA GLY A 414 20.74 -28.03 -7.45
C GLY A 414 21.28 -27.79 -8.85
#